data_553110c5fb48a1b4e8322716786e4e9b
#
_entry.id   553110c5fb48a1b4e8322716786e4e9b
#
_cell.length_a   1.000
_cell.length_b   1.000
_cell.length_c   1.000
_cell.angle_alpha   90.00
_cell.angle_beta   90.00
_cell.angle_gamma   90.00
#
_symmetry.space_group_name_H-M   'P 1'
#
loop_
_entity.id
_entity.type
_entity.pdbx_description
1 polymer ?
#
loop_
_entity_poly.entity_id
_entity_poly.type
_entity_poly.pdbx_seq_one_letter_code
_entity_poly.pdbx_strand_id
1 'polypeptide(L)'
;NQVKEMVDTFLDRGFTYFDTAYMYHNFSSEATLKETLIKRHPREAFTVATKMPTMFLKKEEDLERIFNEQLEKIGVDYFDYYLLHNLNTINYEIAKKFDAFSFIKQKKAEGKIRNIGFSFHDSADLLEEILTKHPEVDFVQIQLNYLDWNHASIQSGKCSAVATKHKKP
;
A
#
# COMPACT_ATOMS: atom_id res chain seq x y z
N ASN A 1 -15.55 20.21 -10.16
CA ASN A 1 -15.49 18.84 -9.66
C ASN A 1 -14.59 18.83 -8.42
N GLN A 2 -15.20 18.64 -7.25
CA GLN A 2 -14.56 18.80 -5.94
C GLN A 2 -13.23 18.00 -5.80
N VAL A 3 -13.19 16.76 -6.29
CA VAL A 3 -11.95 15.94 -6.21
C VAL A 3 -10.81 16.56 -7.00
N LYS A 4 -11.08 17.16 -8.16
CA LYS A 4 -10.05 17.87 -8.95
C LYS A 4 -9.50 19.06 -8.18
N GLU A 5 -10.37 19.85 -7.55
CA GLU A 5 -9.96 21.00 -6.74
C GLU A 5 -9.13 20.57 -5.52
N MET A 6 -9.50 19.43 -4.88
CA MET A 6 -8.72 18.87 -3.77
C MET A 6 -7.31 18.44 -4.24
N VAL A 7 -7.21 17.76 -5.38
CA VAL A 7 -5.92 17.34 -5.96
C VAL A 7 -5.06 18.56 -6.28
N ASP A 8 -5.63 19.56 -6.96
CA ASP A 8 -4.90 20.78 -7.33
C ASP A 8 -4.40 21.53 -6.07
N THR A 9 -5.27 21.72 -5.08
CA THR A 9 -4.90 22.36 -3.80
C THR A 9 -3.80 21.60 -3.06
N PHE A 10 -3.84 20.26 -3.08
CA PHE A 10 -2.84 19.43 -2.42
C PHE A 10 -1.46 19.59 -3.07
N LEU A 11 -1.39 19.55 -4.39
CA LEU A 11 -0.17 19.76 -5.15
C LEU A 11 0.35 21.19 -5.01
N ASP A 12 -0.51 22.20 -5.09
CA ASP A 12 -0.16 23.62 -4.95
C ASP A 12 0.46 23.93 -3.58
N ARG A 13 0.08 23.15 -2.55
CA ARG A 13 0.68 23.23 -1.21
C ARG A 13 1.97 22.43 -1.03
N GLY A 14 2.49 21.83 -2.10
CA GLY A 14 3.73 21.07 -2.09
C GLY A 14 3.61 19.62 -1.59
N PHE A 15 2.40 19.10 -1.40
CA PHE A 15 2.19 17.69 -1.06
C PHE A 15 2.14 16.85 -2.33
N THR A 16 2.76 15.68 -2.31
CA THR A 16 2.92 14.85 -3.52
C THR A 16 2.44 13.41 -3.37
N TYR A 17 2.20 12.92 -2.15
CA TYR A 17 1.87 11.52 -1.90
C TYR A 17 0.35 11.27 -1.97
N PHE A 18 -0.09 10.45 -2.93
CA PHE A 18 -1.48 10.05 -3.11
C PHE A 18 -1.64 8.56 -2.82
N ASP A 19 -2.46 8.26 -1.81
CA ASP A 19 -2.76 6.90 -1.37
C ASP A 19 -4.12 6.44 -1.87
N THR A 20 -4.17 5.25 -2.46
CA THR A 20 -5.40 4.58 -2.86
C THR A 20 -5.32 3.08 -2.57
N ALA A 21 -6.37 2.34 -2.90
CA ALA A 21 -6.38 0.90 -2.91
C ALA A 21 -7.46 0.37 -3.85
N TYR A 22 -7.29 -0.87 -4.28
CA TYR A 22 -8.17 -1.58 -5.22
C TYR A 22 -9.66 -1.49 -4.87
N MET A 23 -10.01 -1.64 -3.58
CA MET A 23 -11.40 -1.71 -3.12
C MET A 23 -11.96 -0.38 -2.59
N TYR A 24 -11.17 0.69 -2.55
CA TYR A 24 -11.65 1.96 -2.01
C TYR A 24 -12.78 2.55 -2.86
N HIS A 25 -13.77 3.15 -2.17
CA HIS A 25 -14.95 3.76 -2.80
C HIS A 25 -15.66 2.83 -3.80
N ASN A 26 -15.95 1.61 -3.37
CA ASN A 26 -16.58 0.59 -4.22
C ASN A 26 -15.79 0.38 -5.54
N PHE A 27 -14.46 0.20 -5.44
CA PHE A 27 -13.53 -0.05 -6.56
C PHE A 27 -13.37 1.12 -7.55
N SER A 28 -13.84 2.32 -7.19
CA SER A 28 -13.76 3.49 -8.08
C SER A 28 -12.58 4.43 -7.80
N SER A 29 -11.91 4.30 -6.65
CA SER A 29 -10.86 5.24 -6.22
C SER A 29 -9.68 5.30 -7.18
N GLU A 30 -9.19 4.17 -7.68
CA GLU A 30 -8.09 4.09 -8.64
C GLU A 30 -8.43 4.78 -9.96
N ALA A 31 -9.62 4.51 -10.53
CA ALA A 31 -10.10 5.18 -11.74
C ALA A 31 -10.34 6.69 -11.51
N THR A 32 -10.75 7.09 -10.32
CA THR A 32 -10.91 8.50 -9.96
C THR A 32 -9.56 9.21 -9.98
N LEU A 33 -8.49 8.61 -9.43
CA LEU A 33 -7.14 9.17 -9.51
C LEU A 33 -6.67 9.33 -10.97
N LYS A 34 -6.95 8.37 -11.85
CA LYS A 34 -6.65 8.51 -13.28
C LYS A 34 -7.21 9.80 -13.86
N GLU A 35 -8.49 10.08 -13.61
CA GLU A 35 -9.19 11.24 -14.19
C GLU A 35 -8.86 12.56 -13.49
N THR A 36 -8.51 12.53 -12.20
CA THR A 36 -8.34 13.75 -11.42
C THR A 36 -6.89 14.14 -11.19
N LEU A 37 -5.96 13.20 -11.26
CA LEU A 37 -4.53 13.40 -11.04
C LEU A 37 -3.72 13.05 -12.31
N ILE A 38 -3.73 11.77 -12.73
CA ILE A 38 -2.77 11.26 -13.72
C ILE A 38 -2.91 11.96 -15.08
N LYS A 39 -4.13 12.17 -15.55
CA LYS A 39 -4.40 12.84 -16.86
C LYS A 39 -4.15 14.36 -16.83
N ARG A 40 -3.91 14.95 -15.68
CA ARG A 40 -3.92 16.41 -15.52
C ARG A 40 -2.58 16.98 -15.09
N HIS A 41 -1.72 16.18 -14.48
CA HIS A 41 -0.46 16.63 -13.93
C HIS A 41 0.69 15.76 -14.46
N PRO A 42 1.89 16.34 -14.61
CA PRO A 42 3.07 15.59 -15.04
C PRO A 42 3.43 14.51 -14.01
N ARG A 43 3.91 13.35 -14.49
CA ARG A 43 4.14 12.16 -13.64
C ARG A 43 5.13 12.39 -12.49
N GLU A 44 6.09 13.29 -12.69
CA GLU A 44 7.10 13.68 -11.72
C GLU A 44 6.60 14.62 -10.62
N ALA A 45 5.40 15.17 -10.75
CA ALA A 45 4.82 16.08 -9.75
C ALA A 45 4.24 15.35 -8.54
N PHE A 46 4.06 14.02 -8.62
CA PHE A 46 3.39 13.26 -7.56
C PHE A 46 3.93 11.84 -7.42
N THR A 47 3.63 11.23 -6.30
CA THR A 47 3.85 9.82 -6.03
C THR A 47 2.51 9.12 -5.79
N VAL A 48 2.37 7.88 -6.28
CA VAL A 48 1.16 7.06 -6.15
C VAL A 48 1.46 5.82 -5.34
N ALA A 49 0.61 5.59 -4.34
CA ALA A 49 0.54 4.35 -3.58
C ALA A 49 -0.77 3.62 -3.86
N THR A 50 -0.68 2.33 -4.17
CA THR A 50 -1.85 1.43 -4.18
C THR A 50 -1.52 0.10 -3.53
N LYS A 51 -2.52 -0.79 -3.39
CA LYS A 51 -2.38 -1.96 -2.53
C LYS A 51 -2.95 -3.20 -3.20
N MET A 52 -2.18 -4.31 -3.14
CA MET A 52 -2.65 -5.65 -3.51
C MET A 52 -3.71 -6.12 -2.50
N PRO A 53 -4.95 -6.36 -2.92
CA PRO A 53 -6.01 -6.81 -2.02
C PRO A 53 -5.84 -8.30 -1.68
N THR A 54 -4.97 -8.62 -0.71
CA THR A 54 -4.60 -9.99 -0.34
C THR A 54 -5.82 -10.87 -0.06
N MET A 55 -6.89 -10.31 0.52
CA MET A 55 -8.13 -11.03 0.81
C MET A 55 -8.89 -11.50 -0.45
N PHE A 56 -8.56 -11.01 -1.63
CA PHE A 56 -9.22 -11.41 -2.89
C PHE A 56 -8.42 -12.43 -3.68
N LEU A 57 -7.22 -12.79 -3.25
CA LEU A 57 -6.41 -13.82 -3.90
C LEU A 57 -7.06 -15.19 -3.69
N LYS A 58 -7.34 -15.88 -4.78
CA LYS A 58 -7.91 -17.25 -4.81
C LYS A 58 -6.96 -18.23 -5.46
N LYS A 59 -6.11 -17.76 -6.36
CA LYS A 59 -5.10 -18.52 -7.10
C LYS A 59 -3.90 -17.62 -7.39
N GLU A 60 -2.78 -18.23 -7.75
CA GLU A 60 -1.50 -17.54 -7.95
C GLU A 60 -1.58 -16.48 -9.07
N GLU A 61 -2.28 -16.80 -10.17
CA GLU A 61 -2.44 -15.90 -11.29
C GLU A 61 -3.21 -14.61 -10.96
N ASP A 62 -3.91 -14.56 -9.82
CA ASP A 62 -4.60 -13.35 -9.37
C ASP A 62 -3.62 -12.23 -9.03
N LEU A 63 -2.41 -12.53 -8.57
CA LEU A 63 -1.38 -11.54 -8.29
C LEU A 63 -1.05 -10.72 -9.54
N GLU A 64 -0.68 -11.39 -10.62
CA GLU A 64 -0.33 -10.72 -11.88
C GLU A 64 -1.54 -10.01 -12.52
N ARG A 65 -2.70 -10.67 -12.54
CA ARG A 65 -3.93 -10.11 -13.09
C ARG A 65 -4.34 -8.82 -12.38
N ILE A 66 -4.40 -8.83 -11.04
CA ILE A 66 -4.80 -7.65 -10.25
C ILE A 66 -3.76 -6.54 -10.38
N PHE A 67 -2.48 -6.85 -10.35
CA PHE A 67 -1.41 -5.87 -10.51
C PHE A 67 -1.52 -5.11 -11.85
N ASN A 68 -1.70 -5.84 -12.94
CA ASN A 68 -1.85 -5.26 -14.28
C ASN A 68 -3.16 -4.46 -14.40
N GLU A 69 -4.26 -4.95 -13.83
CA GLU A 69 -5.53 -4.22 -13.76
C GLU A 69 -5.36 -2.88 -13.01
N GLN A 70 -4.60 -2.83 -11.93
CA GLN A 70 -4.33 -1.60 -11.19
C GLN A 70 -3.49 -0.60 -11.99
N LEU A 71 -2.45 -1.06 -12.71
CA LEU A 71 -1.68 -0.21 -13.62
C LEU A 71 -2.60 0.45 -14.68
N GLU A 72 -3.49 -0.32 -15.27
CA GLU A 72 -4.44 0.17 -16.28
C GLU A 72 -5.47 1.13 -15.67
N LYS A 73 -6.06 0.77 -14.53
CA LYS A 73 -7.07 1.57 -13.83
C LYS A 73 -6.54 2.93 -13.39
N ILE A 74 -5.34 2.97 -12.82
CA ILE A 74 -4.69 4.21 -12.40
C ILE A 74 -4.12 4.94 -13.61
N GLY A 75 -3.67 4.21 -14.64
CA GLY A 75 -3.09 4.77 -15.85
C GLY A 75 -1.64 5.17 -15.70
N VAL A 76 -0.85 4.35 -15.01
CA VAL A 76 0.59 4.53 -14.80
C VAL A 76 1.39 3.31 -15.25
N ASP A 77 2.66 3.50 -15.56
CA ASP A 77 3.55 2.41 -15.97
C ASP A 77 4.27 1.74 -14.78
N TYR A 78 4.28 2.41 -13.63
CA TYR A 78 4.87 1.95 -12.38
C TYR A 78 4.22 2.63 -11.17
N PHE A 79 4.33 1.99 -10.00
CA PHE A 79 3.92 2.55 -8.71
C PHE A 79 5.13 3.04 -7.93
N ASP A 80 5.01 4.19 -7.26
CA ASP A 80 6.06 4.68 -6.34
C ASP A 80 6.06 3.87 -5.05
N TYR A 81 4.86 3.49 -4.57
CA TYR A 81 4.67 2.65 -3.39
C TYR A 81 3.62 1.57 -3.68
N TYR A 82 3.95 0.34 -3.36
CA TYR A 82 3.01 -0.76 -3.52
C TYR A 82 2.98 -1.62 -2.25
N LEU A 83 1.78 -1.84 -1.71
CA LEU A 83 1.58 -2.47 -0.43
C LEU A 83 0.81 -3.79 -0.57
N LEU A 84 1.13 -4.77 0.26
CA LEU A 84 0.18 -5.85 0.56
C LEU A 84 -0.88 -5.29 1.50
N HIS A 85 -2.16 -5.39 1.11
CA HIS A 85 -3.25 -4.67 1.77
C HIS A 85 -3.73 -5.39 3.03
N ASN A 86 -3.82 -4.64 4.14
CA ASN A 86 -4.50 -5.04 5.36
C ASN A 86 -3.96 -6.36 5.94
N LEU A 87 -2.64 -6.45 6.13
CA LEU A 87 -2.07 -7.61 6.78
C LEU A 87 -2.50 -7.68 8.25
N ASN A 88 -3.11 -8.78 8.56
CA ASN A 88 -3.48 -9.28 9.87
C ASN A 88 -3.21 -10.79 9.86
N THR A 89 -3.47 -11.48 10.93
CA THR A 89 -3.26 -12.94 11.03
C THR A 89 -3.82 -13.72 9.84
N ILE A 90 -5.05 -13.41 9.39
CA ILE A 90 -5.71 -14.13 8.29
C ILE A 90 -5.09 -13.77 6.94
N ASN A 91 -4.97 -12.48 6.66
CA ASN A 91 -4.47 -12.00 5.36
C ASN A 91 -2.98 -12.29 5.17
N TYR A 92 -2.21 -12.37 6.25
CA TYR A 92 -0.81 -12.79 6.18
C TYR A 92 -0.68 -14.27 5.76
N GLU A 93 -1.55 -15.16 6.26
CA GLU A 93 -1.59 -16.56 5.80
C GLU A 93 -1.92 -16.65 4.29
N ILE A 94 -2.84 -15.81 3.81
CA ILE A 94 -3.15 -15.75 2.37
C ILE A 94 -1.93 -15.23 1.58
N ALA A 95 -1.27 -14.18 2.06
CA ALA A 95 -0.09 -13.63 1.43
C ALA A 95 1.07 -14.65 1.34
N LYS A 96 1.26 -15.47 2.39
CA LYS A 96 2.22 -16.58 2.39
C LYS A 96 1.82 -17.68 1.41
N LYS A 97 0.55 -18.07 1.42
CA LYS A 97 0.03 -19.15 0.55
C LYS A 97 0.31 -18.87 -0.94
N PHE A 98 0.18 -17.64 -1.36
CA PHE A 98 0.36 -17.23 -2.76
C PHE A 98 1.70 -16.54 -3.03
N ASP A 99 2.63 -16.58 -2.06
CA ASP A 99 3.96 -15.98 -2.16
C ASP A 99 3.96 -14.50 -2.61
N ALA A 100 3.02 -13.72 -2.02
CA ALA A 100 2.79 -12.33 -2.42
C ALA A 100 3.99 -11.41 -2.14
N PHE A 101 4.83 -11.72 -1.14
CA PHE A 101 6.05 -10.96 -0.87
C PHE A 101 7.11 -11.14 -1.97
N SER A 102 7.32 -12.37 -2.45
CA SER A 102 8.20 -12.64 -3.57
C SER A 102 7.70 -11.96 -4.85
N PHE A 103 6.37 -11.97 -5.06
CA PHE A 103 5.76 -11.29 -6.20
C PHE A 103 6.07 -9.79 -6.21
N ILE A 104 5.79 -9.05 -5.11
CA ILE A 104 6.05 -7.60 -5.10
C ILE A 104 7.55 -7.29 -5.19
N LYS A 105 8.41 -8.13 -4.62
CA LYS A 105 9.87 -8.03 -4.75
C LYS A 105 10.32 -8.21 -6.21
N GLN A 106 9.74 -9.18 -6.92
CA GLN A 106 9.98 -9.37 -8.36
C GLN A 106 9.55 -8.13 -9.16
N LYS A 107 8.34 -7.59 -8.91
CA LYS A 107 7.86 -6.38 -9.59
C LYS A 107 8.72 -5.15 -9.30
N LYS A 108 9.31 -5.06 -8.11
CA LYS A 108 10.34 -4.05 -7.81
C LYS A 108 11.60 -4.25 -8.65
N ALA A 109 12.10 -5.46 -8.78
CA ALA A 109 13.26 -5.77 -9.62
C ALA A 109 13.00 -5.49 -11.12
N GLU A 110 11.77 -5.68 -11.59
CA GLU A 110 11.31 -5.33 -12.94
C GLU A 110 11.14 -3.81 -13.16
N GLY A 111 11.32 -2.98 -12.13
CA GLY A 111 11.12 -1.53 -12.18
C GLY A 111 9.66 -1.07 -12.22
N LYS A 112 8.71 -1.99 -11.95
CA LYS A 112 7.27 -1.70 -11.90
C LYS A 112 6.82 -1.17 -10.54
N ILE A 113 7.62 -1.34 -9.51
CA ILE A 113 7.42 -0.78 -8.16
C ILE A 113 8.74 -0.15 -7.70
N ARG A 114 8.68 1.05 -7.12
CA ARG A 114 9.85 1.69 -6.51
C ARG A 114 10.07 1.26 -5.06
N ASN A 115 9.00 1.28 -4.26
CA ASN A 115 9.05 0.92 -2.84
C ASN A 115 7.97 -0.10 -2.52
N ILE A 116 8.35 -1.21 -1.90
CA ILE A 116 7.43 -2.29 -1.48
C ILE A 116 7.18 -2.25 0.01
N GLY A 117 5.96 -2.52 0.43
CA GLY A 117 5.59 -2.54 1.82
C GLY A 117 4.27 -3.28 2.07
N PHE A 118 3.69 -3.03 3.21
CA PHE A 118 2.36 -3.53 3.54
C PHE A 118 1.63 -2.59 4.49
N SER A 119 0.30 -2.61 4.45
CA SER A 119 -0.52 -1.99 5.47
C SER A 119 -0.89 -3.02 6.54
N PHE A 120 -0.85 -2.60 7.81
CA PHE A 120 -0.92 -3.52 8.93
C PHE A 120 -1.99 -3.13 9.94
N HIS A 121 -2.78 -4.14 10.39
CA HIS A 121 -3.89 -3.96 11.32
C HIS A 121 -4.02 -5.18 12.25
N ASP A 122 -3.00 -5.41 13.10
CA ASP A 122 -2.99 -6.50 14.07
C ASP A 122 -2.01 -6.19 15.23
N SER A 123 -1.63 -7.18 16.00
CA SER A 123 -0.75 -7.07 17.16
C SER A 123 0.71 -6.76 16.78
N ALA A 124 1.43 -6.09 17.68
CA ALA A 124 2.85 -5.81 17.51
C ALA A 124 3.71 -7.08 17.37
N ASP A 125 3.31 -8.19 17.99
CA ASP A 125 4.03 -9.47 17.89
C ASP A 125 3.96 -10.03 16.46
N LEU A 126 2.80 -9.94 15.81
CA LEU A 126 2.67 -10.32 14.40
C LEU A 126 3.48 -9.37 13.49
N LEU A 127 3.49 -8.07 13.77
CA LEU A 127 4.33 -7.12 13.02
C LEU A 127 5.81 -7.45 13.13
N GLU A 128 6.29 -7.79 14.35
CA GLU A 128 7.66 -8.24 14.58
C GLU A 128 7.99 -9.50 13.77
N GLU A 129 7.07 -10.47 13.76
CA GLU A 129 7.22 -11.70 12.97
C GLU A 129 7.36 -11.38 11.48
N ILE A 130 6.44 -10.57 10.92
CA ILE A 130 6.44 -10.23 9.51
C ILE A 130 7.72 -9.49 9.12
N LEU A 131 8.12 -8.46 9.86
CA LEU A 131 9.32 -7.68 9.54
C LEU A 131 10.62 -8.46 9.74
N THR A 132 10.63 -9.46 10.61
CA THR A 132 11.77 -10.38 10.77
C THR A 132 11.88 -11.33 9.58
N LYS A 133 10.75 -11.85 9.06
CA LYS A 133 10.72 -12.79 7.93
C LYS A 133 10.88 -12.11 6.56
N HIS A 134 10.45 -10.85 6.48
CA HIS A 134 10.46 -10.06 5.24
C HIS A 134 11.26 -8.75 5.39
N PRO A 135 12.57 -8.84 5.68
CA PRO A 135 13.43 -7.65 5.84
C PRO A 135 13.58 -6.82 4.55
N GLU A 136 13.21 -7.39 3.41
CA GLU A 136 13.28 -6.75 2.09
C GLU A 136 12.24 -5.65 1.87
N VAL A 137 11.16 -5.56 2.67
CA VAL A 137 10.20 -4.46 2.55
C VAL A 137 10.84 -3.13 2.92
N ASP A 138 10.49 -2.08 2.20
CA ASP A 138 11.08 -0.75 2.39
C ASP A 138 10.38 0.02 3.52
N PHE A 139 9.08 -0.21 3.73
CA PHE A 139 8.25 0.53 4.69
C PHE A 139 7.05 -0.28 5.17
N VAL A 140 6.40 0.21 6.23
CA VAL A 140 5.13 -0.33 6.72
C VAL A 140 4.13 0.81 7.01
N GLN A 141 2.89 0.65 6.57
CA GLN A 141 1.81 1.58 6.87
C GLN A 141 1.00 1.06 8.06
N ILE A 142 1.12 1.72 9.20
CA ILE A 142 0.41 1.36 10.44
C ILE A 142 -0.66 2.40 10.77
N GLN A 143 -1.68 2.00 11.53
CA GLN A 143 -2.67 2.92 12.08
C GLN A 143 -2.05 3.63 13.28
N LEU A 144 -1.46 4.80 13.06
CA LEU A 144 -0.76 5.57 14.08
C LEU A 144 -1.56 6.82 14.46
N ASN A 145 -2.19 6.78 15.62
CA ASN A 145 -2.88 7.94 16.18
C ASN A 145 -2.88 7.90 17.71
N TYR A 146 -3.09 9.04 18.34
CA TYR A 146 -3.03 9.18 19.80
C TYR A 146 -4.18 8.48 20.53
N LEU A 147 -5.34 8.29 19.91
CA LEU A 147 -6.49 7.61 20.50
C LEU A 147 -6.21 6.10 20.66
N ASP A 148 -5.59 5.50 19.66
CA ASP A 148 -5.32 4.07 19.60
C ASP A 148 -3.93 3.69 20.14
N TRP A 149 -3.19 4.63 20.70
CA TRP A 149 -1.81 4.42 21.15
C TRP A 149 -1.64 3.20 22.05
N ASN A 150 -2.55 3.05 23.03
CA ASN A 150 -2.58 1.92 23.97
C ASN A 150 -3.76 0.96 23.70
N HIS A 151 -4.46 1.08 22.59
CA HIS A 151 -5.62 0.24 22.30
C HIS A 151 -5.21 -1.23 22.14
N ALA A 152 -5.94 -2.15 22.81
CA ALA A 152 -5.52 -3.56 22.92
C ALA A 152 -5.38 -4.29 21.57
N SER A 153 -6.23 -3.96 20.59
CA SER A 153 -6.24 -4.62 19.27
C SER A 153 -5.45 -3.86 18.20
N ILE A 154 -5.22 -2.54 18.37
CA ILE A 154 -4.53 -1.73 17.35
C ILE A 154 -3.06 -1.55 17.74
N GLN A 155 -2.78 -1.35 19.03
CA GLN A 155 -1.44 -1.27 19.61
C GLN A 155 -0.51 -0.27 18.89
N SER A 156 -1.03 0.91 18.49
CA SER A 156 -0.29 1.90 17.68
C SER A 156 1.12 2.17 18.22
N GLY A 157 1.26 2.41 19.51
CA GLY A 157 2.56 2.68 20.14
C GLY A 157 3.52 1.50 20.07
N LYS A 158 3.04 0.27 20.30
CA LYS A 158 3.87 -0.94 20.20
C LYS A 158 4.26 -1.22 18.74
N CYS A 159 3.31 -1.10 17.80
CA CYS A 159 3.59 -1.26 16.37
C CYS A 159 4.62 -0.22 15.88
N SER A 160 4.51 1.03 16.33
CA SER A 160 5.50 2.08 16.04
C SER A 160 6.90 1.72 16.57
N ALA A 161 6.99 1.19 17.78
CA ALA A 161 8.27 0.74 18.36
C ALA A 161 8.89 -0.41 17.55
N VAL A 162 8.07 -1.39 17.10
CA VAL A 162 8.52 -2.49 16.25
C VAL A 162 9.02 -1.97 14.90
N ALA A 163 8.26 -1.10 14.22
CA ALA A 163 8.67 -0.52 12.94
C ALA A 163 10.02 0.24 13.09
N THR A 164 10.16 1.04 14.15
CA THR A 164 11.41 1.76 14.46
C THR A 164 12.58 0.81 14.71
N LYS A 165 12.39 -0.27 15.49
CA LYS A 165 13.41 -1.32 15.72
C LYS A 165 13.92 -1.91 14.41
N HIS A 166 13.03 -2.18 13.47
CA HIS A 166 13.36 -2.70 12.14
C HIS A 166 13.80 -1.63 11.15
N LYS A 167 13.91 -0.35 11.57
CA LYS A 167 14.28 0.80 10.74
C LYS A 167 13.35 0.96 9.50
N LYS A 168 12.05 0.70 9.69
CA LYS A 168 11.04 0.90 8.65
C LYS A 168 10.28 2.20 8.92
N PRO A 169 10.31 3.15 7.96
CA PRO A 169 9.44 4.31 8.00
C PRO A 169 7.98 3.92 7.83
#